data_0f2b28e11e363fa0c3d92523f371fa94
#
_entry.id   0f2b28e11e363fa0c3d92523f371fa94
#
_cell.length_a   1.000
_cell.length_b   1.000
_cell.length_c   1.000
_cell.angle_alpha   90.00
_cell.angle_beta   90.00
_cell.angle_gamma   90.00
#
_symmetry.space_group_name_H-M   'P 1'
#
loop_
_entity.id
_entity.type
_entity.pdbx_description
1 polymer ?
#
loop_
_entity_poly.entity_id
_entity_poly.type
_entity_poly.pdbx_seq_one_letter_code
_entity_poly.pdbx_strand_id
1 'polypeptide(L)'
;IQDNDRGTIVGRRSFGKGLVQQPIDFSDGSAIRLTIARYYTPSGRCIQRPYKNGKDAKYEMDWLTRYEHGEFFSKDSIKLDENLRYSTRLGRPVYGGGGIMPDVFVPQDTTGTSSYLIEVLNKGLTLQFSFQYSDRNRAKLNEFENEEDMLKYLRQQGIVEQFIRFADSKGVKRRNILIHKSYKLMERNLYGNIIYNILGREPYIRYINQGDPTVQKALEILENGEAFPKAPEDVVKEETKDEGKKKRTAEAYGIVKDPARAYHYASIPVC
;
A
#
# COMPACT_ATOMS: atom_id res chain seq x y z
N ILE A 1 -5.57 8.23 -10.63
CA ILE A 1 -4.26 8.10 -11.32
C ILE A 1 -4.35 7.01 -12.37
N GLN A 2 -4.66 5.76 -11.98
CA GLN A 2 -4.69 4.62 -12.90
C GLN A 2 -5.67 4.81 -14.06
N ASP A 3 -6.92 5.17 -13.78
CA ASP A 3 -7.98 5.29 -14.79
C ASP A 3 -7.77 6.43 -15.79
N ASN A 4 -7.01 7.46 -15.38
CA ASN A 4 -6.59 8.57 -16.25
C ASN A 4 -5.21 8.37 -16.90
N ASP A 5 -4.59 7.21 -16.70
CA ASP A 5 -3.25 6.87 -17.21
C ASP A 5 -2.17 7.90 -16.84
N ARG A 6 -2.28 8.49 -15.64
CA ARG A 6 -1.38 9.54 -15.12
C ARG A 6 -0.23 8.98 -14.28
N GLY A 7 -0.06 7.67 -14.24
CA GLY A 7 1.03 6.99 -13.55
C GLY A 7 0.77 5.50 -13.40
N THR A 8 1.83 4.77 -13.12
CA THR A 8 1.83 3.32 -12.92
C THR A 8 1.58 2.97 -11.45
N ILE A 9 0.65 2.10 -11.18
CA ILE A 9 0.36 1.58 -9.84
C ILE A 9 1.23 0.35 -9.58
N VAL A 10 2.05 0.41 -8.54
CA VAL A 10 3.02 -0.64 -8.19
C VAL A 10 2.67 -1.27 -6.85
N GLY A 11 2.67 -2.57 -6.75
CA GLY A 11 2.45 -3.28 -5.49
C GLY A 11 1.45 -4.43 -5.58
N ARG A 12 0.51 -4.50 -4.64
CA ARG A 12 -0.54 -5.52 -4.55
C ARG A 12 -1.92 -4.88 -4.63
N ARG A 13 -2.95 -5.70 -4.90
CA ARG A 13 -4.34 -5.23 -4.93
C ARG A 13 -4.70 -4.51 -3.62
N SER A 14 -5.28 -3.33 -3.74
CA SER A 14 -5.70 -2.56 -2.57
C SER A 14 -6.88 -3.21 -1.85
N PHE A 15 -7.19 -2.76 -0.63
CA PHE A 15 -8.23 -3.34 0.20
C PHE A 15 -9.64 -3.26 -0.43
N GLY A 16 -9.94 -2.16 -1.11
CA GLY A 16 -11.27 -1.96 -1.71
C GLY A 16 -12.27 -1.28 -0.79
N LYS A 17 -11.86 -0.24 -0.06
CA LYS A 17 -12.77 0.65 0.67
C LYS A 17 -12.92 1.97 -0.08
N GLY A 18 -14.00 2.09 -0.84
CA GLY A 18 -14.33 3.28 -1.62
C GLY A 18 -15.69 3.86 -1.19
N LEU A 19 -15.80 4.26 0.09
CA LEU A 19 -17.03 4.79 0.71
C LEU A 19 -16.86 6.26 1.06
N VAL A 20 -17.90 7.06 0.76
CA VAL A 20 -18.06 8.41 1.28
C VAL A 20 -18.77 8.32 2.63
N GLN A 21 -18.14 8.88 3.65
CA GLN A 21 -18.69 8.90 5.00
C GLN A 21 -18.83 10.33 5.49
N GLN A 22 -19.96 10.64 6.11
CA GLN A 22 -20.25 11.96 6.69
C GLN A 22 -20.43 11.82 8.21
N PRO A 23 -19.77 12.66 9.02
CA PRO A 23 -20.07 12.79 10.43
C PRO A 23 -21.42 13.52 10.61
N ILE A 24 -22.19 13.08 11.58
CA ILE A 24 -23.40 13.74 12.04
C ILE A 24 -23.23 13.98 13.52
N ASP A 25 -23.12 15.24 13.91
CA ASP A 25 -22.91 15.66 15.29
C ASP A 25 -24.22 15.66 16.07
N PHE A 26 -24.18 15.30 17.34
CA PHE A 26 -25.29 15.37 18.28
C PHE A 26 -25.12 16.55 19.26
N SER A 27 -26.21 16.93 19.88
CA SER A 27 -26.25 18.08 20.81
C SER A 27 -25.40 17.89 22.08
N ASP A 28 -25.07 16.66 22.44
CA ASP A 28 -24.22 16.32 23.58
C ASP A 28 -22.71 16.31 23.23
N GLY A 29 -22.33 16.69 21.99
CA GLY A 29 -20.95 16.69 21.52
C GLY A 29 -20.47 15.34 21.00
N SER A 30 -21.29 14.29 21.03
CA SER A 30 -20.99 13.01 20.35
C SER A 30 -21.30 13.11 18.86
N ALA A 31 -20.78 12.16 18.07
CA ALA A 31 -21.05 12.11 16.63
C ALA A 31 -21.14 10.68 16.14
N ILE A 32 -21.94 10.44 15.10
CA ILE A 32 -21.88 9.21 14.31
C ILE A 32 -21.30 9.49 12.94
N ARG A 33 -20.66 8.48 12.36
CA ARG A 33 -20.15 8.54 10.99
C ARG A 33 -20.92 7.56 10.13
N LEU A 34 -21.71 8.08 9.20
CA LEU A 34 -22.54 7.27 8.30
C LEU A 34 -21.95 7.22 6.90
N THR A 35 -22.06 6.05 6.26
CA THR A 35 -21.79 5.92 4.83
C THR A 35 -22.98 6.42 4.05
N ILE A 36 -22.76 7.42 3.20
CA ILE A 36 -23.79 8.07 2.38
C ILE A 36 -23.67 7.79 0.89
N ALA A 37 -22.47 7.40 0.40
CA ALA A 37 -22.24 7.15 -1.01
C ALA A 37 -21.04 6.21 -1.23
N ARG A 38 -20.82 5.81 -2.50
CA ARG A 38 -19.63 5.09 -2.97
C ARG A 38 -18.83 5.98 -3.90
N TYR A 39 -17.51 5.82 -3.90
CA TYR A 39 -16.64 6.42 -4.90
C TYR A 39 -16.66 5.62 -6.20
N TYR A 40 -16.75 6.35 -7.31
CA TYR A 40 -16.55 5.83 -8.65
C TYR A 40 -15.34 6.52 -9.27
N THR A 41 -14.55 5.77 -10.00
CA THR A 41 -13.36 6.29 -10.69
C THR A 41 -13.73 6.89 -12.03
N PRO A 42 -12.82 7.61 -12.74
CA PRO A 42 -13.10 8.16 -14.07
C PRO A 42 -13.57 7.16 -15.12
N SER A 43 -13.21 5.89 -15.01
CA SER A 43 -13.73 4.82 -15.89
C SER A 43 -15.15 4.37 -15.54
N GLY A 44 -15.74 4.88 -14.45
CA GLY A 44 -17.06 4.49 -13.95
C GLY A 44 -17.05 3.27 -13.04
N ARG A 45 -15.89 2.64 -12.77
CA ARG A 45 -15.83 1.49 -11.87
C ARG A 45 -15.95 1.89 -10.41
N CYS A 46 -16.65 1.08 -9.62
CA CYS A 46 -16.65 1.15 -8.18
C CYS A 46 -15.56 0.25 -7.62
N ILE A 47 -14.63 0.82 -6.85
CA ILE A 47 -13.55 0.05 -6.21
C ILE A 47 -13.98 -0.59 -4.88
N GLN A 48 -15.16 -0.21 -4.39
CA GLN A 48 -15.67 -0.75 -3.12
C GLN A 48 -15.92 -2.25 -3.25
N ARG A 49 -15.34 -3.00 -2.33
CA ARG A 49 -15.62 -4.43 -2.18
C ARG A 49 -17.07 -4.64 -1.76
N PRO A 50 -17.78 -5.62 -2.34
CA PRO A 50 -19.15 -5.93 -1.95
C PRO A 50 -19.25 -6.25 -0.45
N TYR A 51 -20.27 -5.73 0.21
CA TYR A 51 -20.64 -6.06 1.60
C TYR A 51 -22.15 -6.05 1.75
N LYS A 52 -22.63 -6.82 2.72
CA LYS A 52 -24.03 -6.81 3.12
C LYS A 52 -24.21 -5.96 4.37
N ASN A 53 -25.39 -5.36 4.53
CA ASN A 53 -25.73 -4.62 5.75
C ASN A 53 -25.72 -5.57 6.95
N GLY A 54 -25.20 -5.08 8.08
CA GLY A 54 -24.98 -5.86 9.29
C GLY A 54 -23.55 -6.41 9.40
N LYS A 55 -23.33 -7.41 10.27
CA LYS A 55 -22.05 -8.09 10.41
C LYS A 55 -21.80 -8.98 9.20
N ASP A 56 -20.96 -8.56 8.29
CA ASP A 56 -20.53 -9.36 7.15
C ASP A 56 -19.16 -9.99 7.44
N ALA A 57 -19.18 -11.20 8.00
CA ALA A 57 -17.97 -11.95 8.28
C ALA A 57 -17.10 -12.16 7.04
N LYS A 58 -17.70 -12.29 5.85
CA LYS A 58 -16.97 -12.42 4.58
C LYS A 58 -16.21 -11.13 4.23
N TYR A 59 -16.77 -9.97 4.56
CA TYR A 59 -16.11 -8.70 4.35
C TYR A 59 -14.92 -8.54 5.28
N GLU A 60 -15.05 -8.89 6.55
CA GLU A 60 -13.98 -8.80 7.54
C GLU A 60 -12.84 -9.79 7.26
N MET A 61 -13.19 -11.02 6.82
CA MET A 61 -12.24 -12.11 6.57
C MET A 61 -11.68 -12.14 5.13
N ASP A 62 -12.03 -11.20 4.27
CA ASP A 62 -11.58 -11.19 2.87
C ASP A 62 -10.05 -11.21 2.72
N TRP A 63 -9.34 -10.48 3.59
CA TRP A 63 -7.89 -10.47 3.57
C TRP A 63 -7.30 -11.88 3.83
N LEU A 64 -7.92 -12.67 4.71
CA LEU A 64 -7.52 -14.05 4.99
C LEU A 64 -7.81 -14.94 3.78
N THR A 65 -9.00 -14.83 3.21
CA THR A 65 -9.37 -15.56 1.98
C THR A 65 -8.40 -15.25 0.83
N ARG A 66 -8.01 -13.99 0.64
CA ARG A 66 -7.02 -13.58 -0.35
C ARG A 66 -5.63 -14.15 -0.07
N TYR A 67 -5.25 -14.20 1.21
CA TYR A 67 -4.00 -14.79 1.66
C TYR A 67 -3.96 -16.30 1.38
N GLU A 68 -5.02 -17.03 1.77
CA GLU A 68 -5.15 -18.48 1.56
C GLU A 68 -5.16 -18.87 0.08
N HIS A 69 -5.74 -18.03 -0.78
CA HIS A 69 -5.71 -18.23 -2.23
C HIS A 69 -4.38 -17.83 -2.89
N GLY A 70 -3.40 -17.34 -2.12
CA GLY A 70 -2.08 -16.99 -2.64
C GLY A 70 -2.01 -15.64 -3.36
N GLU A 71 -3.06 -14.80 -3.26
CA GLU A 71 -3.14 -13.52 -3.98
C GLU A 71 -2.00 -12.54 -3.61
N PHE A 72 -1.48 -12.63 -2.40
CA PHE A 72 -0.36 -11.79 -1.97
C PHE A 72 0.99 -12.22 -2.56
N PHE A 73 1.07 -13.43 -3.11
CA PHE A 73 2.31 -14.05 -3.55
C PHE A 73 2.39 -14.21 -5.07
N SER A 74 1.24 -14.31 -5.76
CA SER A 74 1.18 -14.49 -7.21
C SER A 74 0.06 -13.67 -7.83
N LYS A 75 0.40 -12.99 -8.93
CA LYS A 75 -0.58 -12.28 -9.75
C LYS A 75 -1.64 -13.22 -10.32
N ASP A 76 -1.25 -14.44 -10.69
CA ASP A 76 -2.13 -15.43 -11.32
C ASP A 76 -3.18 -15.99 -10.36
N SER A 77 -2.97 -15.84 -9.05
CA SER A 77 -3.94 -16.24 -8.03
C SER A 77 -5.10 -15.24 -7.85
N ILE A 78 -5.03 -14.08 -8.53
CA ILE A 78 -6.02 -13.03 -8.40
C ILE A 78 -7.20 -13.33 -9.31
N LYS A 79 -8.38 -13.52 -8.72
CA LYS A 79 -9.62 -13.72 -9.47
C LYS A 79 -10.22 -12.37 -9.82
N LEU A 80 -10.37 -12.11 -11.11
CA LEU A 80 -11.01 -10.91 -11.66
C LEU A 80 -12.42 -11.28 -12.13
N ASP A 81 -13.39 -10.37 -11.94
CA ASP A 81 -14.74 -10.52 -12.45
C ASP A 81 -14.86 -9.78 -13.79
N GLU A 82 -14.95 -10.53 -14.87
CA GLU A 82 -15.06 -9.97 -16.23
C GLU A 82 -16.34 -9.12 -16.42
N ASN A 83 -17.39 -9.33 -15.62
CA ASN A 83 -18.58 -8.48 -15.63
C ASN A 83 -18.30 -7.07 -15.06
N LEU A 84 -17.21 -6.91 -14.31
CA LEU A 84 -16.77 -5.65 -13.73
C LEU A 84 -15.52 -5.11 -14.43
N ARG A 85 -15.32 -5.44 -15.70
CA ARG A 85 -14.26 -4.93 -16.54
C ARG A 85 -14.61 -3.56 -17.09
N TYR A 86 -13.67 -2.64 -16.97
CA TYR A 86 -13.72 -1.27 -17.47
C TYR A 86 -12.44 -0.97 -18.24
N SER A 87 -12.39 0.17 -18.91
CA SER A 87 -11.20 0.62 -19.64
C SER A 87 -10.71 1.96 -19.10
N THR A 88 -9.40 2.10 -18.99
CA THR A 88 -8.77 3.41 -18.74
C THR A 88 -8.89 4.31 -19.96
N ARG A 89 -8.39 5.54 -19.85
CA ARG A 89 -8.39 6.50 -20.96
C ARG A 89 -7.60 6.01 -22.19
N LEU A 90 -6.51 5.25 -21.98
CA LEU A 90 -5.71 4.63 -23.05
C LEU A 90 -6.23 3.24 -23.47
N GLY A 91 -7.42 2.80 -22.99
CA GLY A 91 -7.99 1.50 -23.34
C GLY A 91 -7.42 0.31 -22.56
N ARG A 92 -6.62 0.53 -21.52
CA ARG A 92 -6.10 -0.56 -20.68
C ARG A 92 -7.23 -1.16 -19.83
N PRO A 93 -7.33 -2.49 -19.68
CA PRO A 93 -8.35 -3.10 -18.85
C PRO A 93 -8.10 -2.84 -17.36
N VAL A 94 -9.17 -2.45 -16.64
CA VAL A 94 -9.20 -2.29 -15.19
C VAL A 94 -10.49 -2.90 -14.65
N TYR A 95 -10.48 -3.28 -13.37
CA TYR A 95 -11.60 -4.04 -12.78
C TYR A 95 -12.15 -3.33 -11.54
N GLY A 96 -13.46 -3.42 -11.36
CA GLY A 96 -14.18 -2.94 -10.18
C GLY A 96 -14.40 -4.02 -9.12
N GLY A 97 -15.16 -3.69 -8.08
CA GLY A 97 -15.73 -4.64 -7.11
C GLY A 97 -14.76 -5.21 -6.08
N GLY A 98 -13.53 -4.73 -5.97
CA GLY A 98 -12.60 -5.34 -5.00
C GLY A 98 -11.24 -4.68 -4.85
N GLY A 99 -11.20 -3.37 -4.88
CA GLY A 99 -9.96 -2.61 -4.78
C GLY A 99 -9.35 -2.30 -6.15
N ILE A 100 -8.16 -1.72 -6.11
CA ILE A 100 -7.38 -1.34 -7.30
C ILE A 100 -6.30 -2.39 -7.50
N MET A 101 -6.31 -3.01 -8.68
CA MET A 101 -5.24 -3.90 -9.13
C MET A 101 -4.02 -3.08 -9.53
N PRO A 102 -2.80 -3.46 -9.12
CA PRO A 102 -1.60 -2.78 -9.59
C PRO A 102 -1.34 -3.09 -11.07
N ASP A 103 -0.73 -2.13 -11.76
CA ASP A 103 -0.20 -2.32 -13.11
C ASP A 103 1.05 -3.21 -13.07
N VAL A 104 1.88 -3.00 -12.05
CA VAL A 104 3.07 -3.81 -11.76
C VAL A 104 2.89 -4.49 -10.42
N PHE A 105 2.72 -5.81 -10.46
CA PHE A 105 2.56 -6.61 -9.25
C PHE A 105 3.92 -6.86 -8.58
N VAL A 106 3.99 -6.59 -7.28
CA VAL A 106 5.14 -6.92 -6.43
C VAL A 106 4.66 -7.89 -5.35
N PRO A 107 5.12 -9.13 -5.33
CA PRO A 107 4.69 -10.13 -4.35
C PRO A 107 5.11 -9.72 -2.93
N GLN A 108 4.37 -10.23 -1.94
CA GLN A 108 4.77 -10.08 -0.54
C GLN A 108 6.01 -10.92 -0.26
N ASP A 109 7.08 -10.26 0.16
CA ASP A 109 8.27 -10.97 0.61
C ASP A 109 8.05 -11.56 2.00
N THR A 110 8.15 -12.89 2.09
CA THR A 110 8.11 -13.63 3.35
C THR A 110 9.47 -14.19 3.74
N THR A 111 10.51 -13.85 2.96
CA THR A 111 11.88 -14.29 3.22
C THR A 111 12.33 -13.81 4.61
N GLY A 112 12.87 -14.71 5.38
CA GLY A 112 13.31 -14.39 6.74
C GLY A 112 12.19 -14.36 7.80
N THR A 113 10.93 -14.50 7.44
CA THR A 113 9.84 -14.61 8.42
C THR A 113 9.91 -15.95 9.17
N SER A 114 9.82 -15.92 10.50
CA SER A 114 9.76 -17.10 11.35
C SER A 114 8.62 -17.00 12.35
N SER A 115 8.20 -18.14 12.91
CA SER A 115 7.17 -18.15 13.96
C SER A 115 7.60 -17.40 15.22
N TYR A 116 8.89 -17.32 15.52
CA TYR A 116 9.39 -16.48 16.61
C TYR A 116 9.13 -14.99 16.36
N LEU A 117 9.45 -14.52 15.15
CA LEU A 117 9.18 -13.12 14.76
C LEU A 117 7.69 -12.80 14.82
N ILE A 118 6.84 -13.68 14.28
CA ILE A 118 5.38 -13.50 14.30
C ILE A 118 4.88 -13.41 15.75
N GLU A 119 5.37 -14.29 16.64
CA GLU A 119 4.96 -14.30 18.04
C GLU A 119 5.32 -13.00 18.76
N VAL A 120 6.56 -12.50 18.62
CA VAL A 120 6.98 -11.26 19.27
C VAL A 120 6.27 -10.02 18.71
N LEU A 121 5.95 -10.02 17.41
CA LEU A 121 5.16 -8.95 16.79
C LEU A 121 3.71 -8.94 17.28
N ASN A 122 3.05 -10.10 17.29
CA ASN A 122 1.66 -10.23 17.75
C ASN A 122 1.49 -9.85 19.23
N LYS A 123 2.50 -10.12 20.05
CA LYS A 123 2.53 -9.69 21.47
C LYS A 123 2.95 -8.22 21.65
N GLY A 124 3.25 -7.49 20.58
CA GLY A 124 3.69 -6.08 20.62
C GLY A 124 5.05 -5.88 21.33
N LEU A 125 5.85 -6.93 21.50
CA LEU A 125 7.08 -6.87 22.29
C LEU A 125 8.15 -6.00 21.64
N THR A 126 8.20 -5.94 20.32
CA THR A 126 9.15 -5.08 19.59
C THR A 126 8.89 -3.60 19.85
N LEU A 127 7.63 -3.18 19.84
CA LEU A 127 7.23 -1.81 20.17
C LEU A 127 7.54 -1.49 21.64
N GLN A 128 7.14 -2.39 22.56
CA GLN A 128 7.36 -2.20 23.99
C GLN A 128 8.85 -2.07 24.33
N PHE A 129 9.68 -2.96 23.78
CA PHE A 129 11.13 -2.91 23.97
C PHE A 129 11.74 -1.63 23.40
N SER A 130 11.42 -1.30 22.15
CA SER A 130 11.97 -0.12 21.47
C SER A 130 11.61 1.16 22.22
N PHE A 131 10.39 1.28 22.73
CA PHE A 131 9.97 2.41 23.54
C PHE A 131 10.81 2.50 24.83
N GLN A 132 10.92 1.39 25.59
CA GLN A 132 11.71 1.37 26.81
C GLN A 132 13.20 1.64 26.58
N TYR A 133 13.75 1.11 25.47
CA TYR A 133 15.15 1.37 25.08
C TYR A 133 15.36 2.83 24.75
N SER A 134 14.49 3.42 23.94
CA SER A 134 14.53 4.82 23.57
C SER A 134 14.47 5.72 24.81
N ASP A 135 13.57 5.42 25.74
CA ASP A 135 13.37 6.22 26.94
C ASP A 135 14.59 6.19 27.88
N ARG A 136 15.11 4.99 28.13
CA ARG A 136 16.32 4.81 28.98
C ARG A 136 17.57 5.45 28.40
N ASN A 137 17.69 5.52 27.09
CA ASN A 137 18.86 6.05 26.39
C ASN A 137 18.61 7.42 25.75
N ARG A 138 17.51 8.08 26.10
CA ARG A 138 17.06 9.33 25.45
C ARG A 138 18.12 10.43 25.40
N ALA A 139 18.87 10.62 26.48
CA ALA A 139 19.93 11.63 26.51
C ALA A 139 20.97 11.41 25.40
N LYS A 140 21.41 10.16 25.21
CA LYS A 140 22.36 9.81 24.15
C LYS A 140 21.74 9.81 22.76
N LEU A 141 20.52 9.29 22.63
CA LEU A 141 19.87 9.18 21.33
C LEU A 141 19.46 10.55 20.76
N ASN A 142 19.18 11.53 21.60
CA ASN A 142 18.87 12.90 21.17
C ASN A 142 20.09 13.68 20.65
N GLU A 143 21.32 13.15 20.77
CA GLU A 143 22.50 13.75 20.15
C GLU A 143 22.56 13.53 18.63
N PHE A 144 21.76 12.60 18.09
CA PHE A 144 21.72 12.30 16.66
C PHE A 144 20.69 13.17 15.95
N GLU A 145 21.09 13.81 14.86
CA GLU A 145 20.24 14.67 14.04
C GLU A 145 19.64 13.91 12.83
N ASN A 146 20.21 12.76 12.48
CA ASN A 146 19.77 11.96 11.33
C ASN A 146 19.80 10.46 11.64
N GLU A 147 19.07 9.70 10.84
CA GLU A 147 18.93 8.25 11.00
C GLU A 147 20.21 7.47 10.68
N GLU A 148 21.07 7.95 9.80
CA GLU A 148 22.28 7.24 9.38
C GLU A 148 23.28 7.13 10.51
N ASP A 149 23.54 8.23 11.22
CA ASP A 149 24.48 8.26 12.35
C ASP A 149 23.90 7.53 13.56
N MET A 150 22.59 7.66 13.79
CA MET A 150 21.90 6.86 14.82
C MET A 150 22.02 5.36 14.51
N LEU A 151 21.84 4.92 13.27
CA LEU A 151 21.97 3.52 12.87
C LEU A 151 23.39 2.98 13.10
N LYS A 152 24.43 3.77 12.78
CA LYS A 152 25.84 3.40 13.08
C LYS A 152 26.03 3.11 14.56
N TYR A 153 25.47 3.95 15.42
CA TYR A 153 25.49 3.75 16.86
C TYR A 153 24.70 2.51 17.29
N LEU A 154 23.42 2.37 16.85
CA LEU A 154 22.55 1.28 17.25
C LEU A 154 23.11 -0.11 16.90
N ARG A 155 23.81 -0.23 15.75
CA ARG A 155 24.46 -1.49 15.33
C ARG A 155 25.52 -1.96 16.32
N GLN A 156 26.16 -1.05 17.05
CA GLN A 156 27.20 -1.36 18.04
C GLN A 156 26.62 -1.77 19.42
N GLN A 157 25.31 -1.52 19.65
CA GLN A 157 24.69 -1.72 20.96
C GLN A 157 24.17 -3.15 21.22
N GLY A 158 24.22 -4.05 20.24
CA GLY A 158 23.72 -5.41 20.40
C GLY A 158 22.21 -5.47 20.72
N ILE A 159 21.42 -4.57 20.12
CA ILE A 159 20.01 -4.35 20.45
C ILE A 159 19.16 -5.59 20.26
N VAL A 160 19.42 -6.37 19.18
CA VAL A 160 18.66 -7.61 18.92
C VAL A 160 18.84 -8.62 20.03
N GLU A 161 20.06 -8.77 20.57
CA GLU A 161 20.32 -9.69 21.68
C GLU A 161 19.68 -9.18 23.00
N GLN A 162 19.68 -7.88 23.23
CA GLN A 162 18.94 -7.30 24.37
C GLN A 162 17.46 -7.53 24.23
N PHE A 163 16.90 -7.38 23.04
CA PHE A 163 15.50 -7.68 22.75
C PHE A 163 15.15 -9.15 22.97
N ILE A 164 16.00 -10.10 22.55
CA ILE A 164 15.77 -11.53 22.74
C ILE A 164 15.67 -11.86 24.22
N ARG A 165 16.55 -11.30 25.07
CA ARG A 165 16.48 -11.44 26.54
C ARG A 165 15.20 -10.83 27.12
N PHE A 166 14.80 -9.69 26.62
CA PHE A 166 13.54 -9.05 27.00
C PHE A 166 12.34 -9.94 26.61
N ALA A 167 12.30 -10.45 25.39
CA ALA A 167 11.22 -11.33 24.92
C ALA A 167 11.15 -12.63 25.76
N ASP A 168 12.28 -13.23 26.12
CA ASP A 168 12.32 -14.41 27.00
C ASP A 168 11.74 -14.10 28.39
N SER A 169 12.05 -12.93 28.97
CA SER A 169 11.45 -12.48 30.23
C SER A 169 9.94 -12.25 30.15
N LYS A 170 9.40 -12.05 28.93
CA LYS A 170 7.96 -11.91 28.65
C LYS A 170 7.30 -13.21 28.19
N GLY A 171 7.99 -14.34 28.37
CA GLY A 171 7.46 -15.68 28.09
C GLY A 171 7.61 -16.15 26.64
N VAL A 172 8.35 -15.43 25.77
CA VAL A 172 8.69 -15.90 24.44
C VAL A 172 10.08 -16.53 24.47
N LYS A 173 10.13 -17.82 24.63
CA LYS A 173 11.37 -18.57 24.81
C LYS A 173 12.32 -18.44 23.62
N ARG A 174 13.62 -18.32 23.91
CA ARG A 174 14.68 -18.23 22.91
C ARG A 174 14.69 -19.44 21.98
N ARG A 175 14.71 -19.22 20.65
CA ARG A 175 14.75 -20.26 19.60
C ARG A 175 15.77 -19.85 18.55
N ASN A 176 17.04 -20.25 18.74
CA ASN A 176 18.17 -19.73 17.96
C ASN A 176 18.02 -19.86 16.44
N ILE A 177 17.53 -20.98 15.93
CA ILE A 177 17.35 -21.20 14.47
C ILE A 177 16.32 -20.20 13.90
N LEU A 178 15.20 -20.00 14.60
CA LEU A 178 14.14 -19.09 14.17
C LEU A 178 14.57 -17.62 14.30
N ILE A 179 15.30 -17.30 15.35
CA ILE A 179 15.90 -15.99 15.57
C ILE A 179 16.90 -15.66 14.46
N HIS A 180 17.82 -16.59 14.16
CA HIS A 180 18.79 -16.39 13.08
C HIS A 180 18.10 -16.16 11.73
N LYS A 181 17.07 -16.96 11.41
CA LYS A 181 16.25 -16.78 10.20
C LYS A 181 15.66 -15.36 10.08
N SER A 182 15.20 -14.80 11.21
CA SER A 182 14.49 -13.50 11.22
C SER A 182 15.35 -12.34 11.71
N TYR A 183 16.65 -12.53 11.90
CA TYR A 183 17.52 -11.55 12.54
C TYR A 183 17.42 -10.15 11.87
N LYS A 184 17.58 -10.10 10.56
CA LYS A 184 17.51 -8.84 9.79
C LYS A 184 16.15 -8.15 9.88
N LEU A 185 15.05 -8.92 9.90
CA LEU A 185 13.70 -8.36 10.04
C LEU A 185 13.46 -7.83 11.46
N MET A 186 13.96 -8.51 12.49
CA MET A 186 13.91 -8.01 13.87
C MET A 186 14.74 -6.74 14.02
N GLU A 187 15.98 -6.74 13.52
CA GLU A 187 16.86 -5.59 13.54
C GLU A 187 16.19 -4.37 12.90
N ARG A 188 15.69 -4.54 11.68
CA ARG A 188 14.98 -3.48 10.94
C ARG A 188 13.78 -2.93 11.71
N ASN A 189 12.99 -3.81 12.33
CA ASN A 189 11.82 -3.42 13.10
C ASN A 189 12.21 -2.65 14.37
N LEU A 190 13.17 -3.15 15.13
CA LEU A 190 13.65 -2.52 16.36
C LEU A 190 14.28 -1.15 16.09
N TYR A 191 15.19 -1.07 15.12
CA TYR A 191 15.83 0.19 14.76
C TYR A 191 14.84 1.21 14.21
N GLY A 192 13.92 0.77 13.35
CA GLY A 192 12.86 1.63 12.85
C GLY A 192 12.02 2.24 13.97
N ASN A 193 11.59 1.42 14.94
CA ASN A 193 10.83 1.91 16.08
C ASN A 193 11.62 2.89 16.96
N ILE A 194 12.94 2.66 17.17
CA ILE A 194 13.79 3.59 17.92
C ILE A 194 13.96 4.92 17.16
N ILE A 195 14.22 4.86 15.85
CA ILE A 195 14.28 6.04 14.99
C ILE A 195 12.98 6.84 15.07
N TYR A 196 11.83 6.15 14.96
CA TYR A 196 10.52 6.80 15.09
C TYR A 196 10.34 7.51 16.43
N ASN A 197 10.74 6.87 17.53
CA ASN A 197 10.58 7.41 18.88
C ASN A 197 11.45 8.64 19.16
N ILE A 198 12.57 8.81 18.47
CA ILE A 198 13.54 9.87 18.71
C ILE A 198 13.51 10.93 17.61
N LEU A 199 13.60 10.53 16.33
CA LEU A 199 13.70 11.42 15.19
C LEU A 199 12.35 11.66 14.50
N GLY A 200 11.32 10.90 14.86
CA GLY A 200 9.98 11.05 14.31
C GLY A 200 9.75 10.30 13.01
N ARG A 201 8.63 10.67 12.33
CA ARG A 201 8.08 9.92 11.22
C ARG A 201 8.95 9.92 9.96
N GLU A 202 9.49 11.06 9.59
CA GLU A 202 10.18 11.21 8.30
C GLU A 202 11.46 10.37 8.20
N PRO A 203 12.42 10.43 9.17
CA PRO A 203 13.57 9.54 9.20
C PRO A 203 13.20 8.05 9.26
N TYR A 204 12.14 7.71 10.00
CA TYR A 204 11.61 6.35 10.03
C TYR A 204 11.19 5.87 8.63
N ILE A 205 10.42 6.67 7.90
CA ILE A 205 9.97 6.32 6.54
C ILE A 205 11.15 6.17 5.58
N ARG A 206 12.15 7.07 5.64
CA ARG A 206 13.38 6.93 4.84
C ARG A 206 14.07 5.60 5.13
N TYR A 207 14.20 5.24 6.41
CA TYR A 207 14.85 4.00 6.82
C TYR A 207 14.10 2.75 6.34
N ILE A 208 12.80 2.66 6.57
CA ILE A 208 12.04 1.45 6.21
C ILE A 208 11.89 1.29 4.69
N ASN A 209 11.82 2.38 3.93
CA ASN A 209 11.69 2.33 2.47
C ASN A 209 12.93 1.79 1.76
N GLN A 210 14.12 1.90 2.37
CA GLN A 210 15.36 1.33 1.82
C GLN A 210 15.27 -0.18 1.57
N GLY A 211 14.46 -0.89 2.35
CA GLY A 211 14.29 -2.34 2.21
C GLY A 211 12.87 -2.74 1.82
N ASP A 212 12.04 -1.84 1.28
CA ASP A 212 10.70 -2.19 0.79
C ASP A 212 10.74 -2.57 -0.70
N PRO A 213 10.45 -3.83 -1.07
CA PRO A 213 10.51 -4.27 -2.46
C PRO A 213 9.57 -3.48 -3.39
N THR A 214 8.45 -2.99 -2.86
CA THR A 214 7.49 -2.19 -3.64
C THR A 214 8.07 -0.82 -3.97
N VAL A 215 8.73 -0.18 -3.00
CA VAL A 215 9.41 1.11 -3.20
C VAL A 215 10.59 0.95 -4.15
N GLN A 216 11.40 -0.10 -3.97
CA GLN A 216 12.54 -0.37 -4.86
C GLN A 216 12.08 -0.61 -6.30
N LYS A 217 10.98 -1.36 -6.50
CA LYS A 217 10.42 -1.58 -7.84
C LYS A 217 9.86 -0.30 -8.46
N ALA A 218 9.27 0.58 -7.65
CA ALA A 218 8.80 1.89 -8.12
C ALA A 218 9.97 2.81 -8.53
N LEU A 219 11.08 2.80 -7.79
CA LEU A 219 12.30 3.53 -8.16
C LEU A 219 12.89 3.02 -9.47
N GLU A 220 13.01 1.70 -9.64
CA GLU A 220 13.47 1.08 -10.90
C GLU A 220 12.63 1.54 -12.11
N ILE A 221 11.30 1.56 -11.97
CA ILE A 221 10.38 2.02 -13.01
C ILE A 221 10.61 3.50 -13.35
N LEU A 222 10.84 4.35 -12.34
CA LEU A 222 11.13 5.76 -12.52
C LEU A 222 12.46 5.98 -13.23
N GLU A 223 13.51 5.27 -12.83
CA GLU A 223 14.86 5.33 -13.40
C GLU A 223 14.87 4.88 -14.87
N ASN A 224 14.05 3.87 -15.21
CA ASN A 224 13.89 3.37 -16.58
C ASN A 224 13.00 4.29 -17.46
N GLY A 225 12.40 5.34 -16.91
CA GLY A 225 11.50 6.22 -17.64
C GLY A 225 10.13 5.59 -17.96
N GLU A 226 9.73 4.55 -17.23
CA GLU A 226 8.49 3.78 -17.43
C GLU A 226 7.36 4.19 -16.46
N ALA A 227 7.45 5.39 -15.89
CA ALA A 227 6.50 5.89 -14.91
C ALA A 227 5.06 6.03 -15.43
N PHE A 228 4.91 6.22 -16.74
CA PHE A 228 3.61 6.40 -17.39
C PHE A 228 3.24 5.18 -18.22
N PRO A 229 2.01 4.67 -18.07
CA PRO A 229 1.55 3.53 -18.85
C PRO A 229 1.40 3.89 -20.33
N LYS A 230 1.59 2.89 -21.20
CA LYS A 230 1.38 3.00 -22.65
C LYS A 230 0.05 2.34 -23.04
N ALA A 231 -0.53 2.77 -24.15
CA ALA A 231 -1.68 2.10 -24.73
C ALA A 231 -1.35 0.64 -25.09
N PRO A 232 -2.29 -0.30 -24.94
CA PRO A 232 -2.10 -1.67 -25.39
C PRO A 232 -1.81 -1.71 -26.89
N GLU A 233 -0.94 -2.61 -27.32
CA GLU A 233 -0.56 -2.74 -28.74
C GLU A 233 -1.74 -3.03 -29.67
N ASP A 234 -2.77 -3.72 -29.16
CA ASP A 234 -3.98 -4.03 -29.93
C ASP A 234 -4.80 -2.78 -30.27
N VAL A 235 -4.87 -1.82 -29.32
CA VAL A 235 -5.54 -0.53 -29.52
C VAL A 235 -4.79 0.31 -30.55
N VAL A 236 -3.46 0.32 -30.52
CA VAL A 236 -2.63 1.02 -31.50
C VAL A 236 -2.81 0.44 -32.90
N LYS A 237 -2.93 -0.89 -33.04
CA LYS A 237 -3.15 -1.55 -34.32
C LYS A 237 -4.54 -1.27 -34.92
N GLU A 238 -5.56 -1.06 -34.09
CA GLU A 238 -6.90 -0.68 -34.56
C GLU A 238 -6.94 0.79 -35.03
N GLU A 239 -6.32 1.69 -34.31
CA GLU A 239 -6.24 3.11 -34.71
C GLU A 239 -5.49 3.29 -36.04
N THR A 240 -4.38 2.58 -36.24
CA THR A 240 -3.62 2.64 -37.51
C THR A 240 -4.37 2.04 -38.71
N LYS A 241 -5.31 1.12 -38.49
CA LYS A 241 -6.19 0.58 -39.54
C LYS A 241 -7.37 1.52 -39.86
N ASP A 242 -7.82 2.31 -38.88
CA ASP A 242 -8.99 3.21 -39.03
C ASP A 242 -8.60 4.63 -39.52
N GLU A 243 -7.33 5.05 -39.33
CA GLU A 243 -6.81 6.32 -39.89
C GLU A 243 -6.87 6.37 -41.43
N GLY A 244 -6.91 5.20 -42.11
CA GLY A 244 -7.17 5.08 -43.54
C GLY A 244 -8.61 5.38 -43.95
N LYS A 245 -9.57 5.45 -43.02
CA LYS A 245 -11.01 5.63 -43.29
C LYS A 245 -11.69 6.83 -42.61
N LYS A 246 -11.10 7.49 -41.63
CA LYS A 246 -11.78 8.55 -40.85
C LYS A 246 -11.01 9.83 -40.65
N LYS A 247 -10.81 10.62 -41.74
CA LYS A 247 -10.55 12.06 -41.62
C LYS A 247 -11.79 12.88 -41.14
N ARG A 248 -12.86 12.25 -40.65
CA ARG A 248 -14.14 12.94 -40.36
C ARG A 248 -14.71 12.74 -38.94
N THR A 249 -14.00 12.14 -37.97
CA THR A 249 -14.55 11.91 -36.61
C THR A 249 -13.72 12.49 -35.46
N ALA A 250 -12.61 13.16 -35.72
CA ALA A 250 -11.80 13.82 -34.66
C ALA A 250 -12.52 15.03 -34.01
N GLU A 251 -13.57 15.55 -34.63
CA GLU A 251 -14.36 16.67 -34.09
C GLU A 251 -15.51 16.23 -33.17
N ALA A 252 -15.89 14.96 -33.17
CA ALA A 252 -17.03 14.44 -32.39
C ALA A 252 -16.73 14.08 -30.94
N TYR A 253 -15.45 13.89 -30.59
CA TYR A 253 -15.02 13.62 -29.22
C TYR A 253 -14.12 14.77 -28.77
N GLY A 254 -14.72 15.86 -28.27
CA GLY A 254 -14.08 17.08 -27.78
C GLY A 254 -12.75 16.89 -27.05
N ILE A 255 -11.68 16.60 -27.79
CA ILE A 255 -10.32 16.57 -27.25
C ILE A 255 -9.90 18.02 -27.07
N VAL A 256 -10.06 18.51 -25.82
CA VAL A 256 -9.56 19.83 -25.43
C VAL A 256 -8.04 19.78 -25.47
N LYS A 257 -7.46 20.44 -26.49
CA LYS A 257 -6.00 20.63 -26.66
C LYS A 257 -5.38 21.62 -25.66
N ASP A 258 -6.17 22.14 -24.71
CA ASP A 258 -5.72 23.14 -23.74
C ASP A 258 -5.63 22.54 -22.33
N PRO A 259 -4.43 22.38 -21.74
CA PRO A 259 -4.24 21.89 -20.37
C PRO A 259 -4.88 22.77 -19.30
N ALA A 260 -5.16 24.05 -19.58
CA ALA A 260 -5.74 25.00 -18.62
C ALA A 260 -7.23 24.78 -18.37
N ARG A 261 -7.95 24.05 -19.25
CA ARG A 261 -9.38 23.74 -19.08
C ARG A 261 -9.71 22.45 -18.33
N ALA A 262 -8.71 21.68 -17.92
CA ALA A 262 -8.93 20.39 -17.23
C ALA A 262 -9.43 20.52 -15.78
N TYR A 263 -9.54 21.73 -15.23
CA TYR A 263 -9.90 21.94 -13.81
C TYR A 263 -11.38 22.21 -13.53
N HIS A 264 -12.27 22.17 -14.54
CA HIS A 264 -13.67 22.63 -14.35
C HIS A 264 -14.75 21.55 -14.42
N TYR A 265 -14.41 20.24 -14.40
CA TYR A 265 -15.41 19.17 -14.36
C TYR A 265 -15.14 18.18 -13.23
N ALA A 266 -15.34 18.64 -11.99
CA ALA A 266 -15.56 17.79 -10.83
C ALA A 266 -16.90 18.15 -10.16
N SER A 267 -17.98 18.20 -10.95
CA SER A 267 -19.34 18.09 -10.41
C SER A 267 -19.77 16.66 -10.52
N ILE A 268 -19.67 15.96 -9.41
CA ILE A 268 -20.15 14.59 -9.24
C ILE A 268 -21.67 14.68 -9.08
N PRO A 269 -22.49 13.99 -9.90
CA PRO A 269 -23.89 13.82 -9.59
C PRO A 269 -24.01 12.93 -8.35
N VAL A 270 -24.61 13.48 -7.31
CA VAL A 270 -25.06 12.76 -6.13
C VAL A 270 -26.34 12.02 -6.52
N CYS A 271 -26.30 10.69 -6.55
CA CYS A 271 -27.47 9.80 -6.48
C CYS A 271 -27.39 8.96 -5.22
#